data_ed7cbdc5d66d3e3f0fa44ceac477d813
#
_entry.id   ed7cbdc5d66d3e3f0fa44ceac477d813
#
_cell.length_a   1.000
_cell.length_b   1.000
_cell.length_c   1.000
_cell.angle_alpha   90.00
_cell.angle_beta   90.00
_cell.angle_gamma   90.00
#
_symmetry.space_group_name_H-M   'P 1'
#
loop_
_entity.id
_entity.type
_entity.pdbx_description
1 polymer ?
#
loop_
_entity_poly.entity_id
_entity_poly.type
_entity_poly.pdbx_seq_one_letter_code
_entity_poly.pdbx_strand_id
1 'polypeptide(L)'
;NEVSETQKEDIIQGFLMRTRHRMPDKTIYCGEGSAVLDVANVHISFDRAEYALRSAMQRKQTFLQFDKLGVERILYSVTDELLMQQMGSQTLQPLLDYDAGHHADLVETLFCYLKNNGSVKAVADEMFIHKNTIVYRMSKIKELLQADLELGEERMAYYLACLIVRKNH
;
A
#
# COMPACT_ATOMS: atom_id res chain seq x y z
N ASN A 1 -33.34 4.73 5.99
CA ASN A 1 -32.99 3.34 5.61
C ASN A 1 -31.48 3.30 5.39
N GLU A 2 -30.76 2.71 6.33
CA GLU A 2 -29.33 2.44 6.13
C GLU A 2 -29.19 1.35 5.08
N VAL A 3 -28.41 1.65 4.04
CA VAL A 3 -28.02 0.67 3.02
C VAL A 3 -27.00 -0.28 3.68
N SER A 4 -27.24 -1.58 3.65
CA SER A 4 -26.29 -2.55 4.22
C SER A 4 -24.94 -2.52 3.47
N GLU A 5 -23.85 -2.93 4.13
CA GLU A 5 -22.52 -3.03 3.49
C GLU A 5 -22.55 -3.90 2.22
N THR A 6 -23.27 -5.02 2.27
CA THR A 6 -23.45 -5.91 1.10
C THR A 6 -24.15 -5.21 -0.06
N GLN A 7 -25.20 -4.42 0.22
CA GLN A 7 -25.89 -3.66 -0.82
C GLN A 7 -25.00 -2.55 -1.44
N LYS A 8 -24.15 -1.91 -0.64
CA LYS A 8 -23.19 -0.91 -1.15
C LYS A 8 -22.16 -1.59 -2.06
N GLU A 9 -21.60 -2.71 -1.63
CA GLU A 9 -20.65 -3.48 -2.44
C GLU A 9 -21.28 -3.93 -3.76
N ASP A 10 -22.51 -4.41 -3.77
CA ASP A 10 -23.24 -4.81 -4.99
C ASP A 10 -23.44 -3.63 -5.96
N ILE A 11 -23.79 -2.46 -5.44
CA ILE A 11 -23.96 -1.24 -6.26
C ILE A 11 -22.64 -0.85 -6.92
N ILE A 12 -21.55 -0.85 -6.15
CA ILE A 12 -20.21 -0.47 -6.64
C ILE A 12 -19.72 -1.49 -7.67
N GLN A 13 -19.83 -2.78 -7.38
CA GLN A 13 -19.44 -3.85 -8.31
C GLN A 13 -20.27 -3.77 -9.61
N GLY A 14 -21.57 -3.55 -9.50
CA GLY A 14 -22.44 -3.35 -10.64
C GLY A 14 -22.07 -2.11 -11.49
N PHE A 15 -21.65 -1.02 -10.84
CA PHE A 15 -21.15 0.18 -11.53
C PHE A 15 -19.83 -0.13 -12.25
N LEU A 16 -18.85 -0.73 -11.58
CA LEU A 16 -17.57 -1.08 -12.17
C LEU A 16 -17.72 -2.04 -13.35
N MET A 17 -18.59 -3.04 -13.25
CA MET A 17 -18.87 -3.99 -14.33
C MET A 17 -19.45 -3.29 -15.56
N ARG A 18 -20.47 -2.45 -15.38
CA ARG A 18 -21.09 -1.69 -16.49
C ARG A 18 -20.10 -0.72 -17.14
N THR A 19 -19.26 -0.08 -16.35
CA THR A 19 -18.28 0.88 -16.87
C THR A 19 -17.17 0.16 -17.62
N ARG A 20 -16.68 -0.97 -17.13
CA ARG A 20 -15.71 -1.82 -17.85
C ARG A 20 -16.27 -2.33 -19.18
N HIS A 21 -17.56 -2.69 -19.23
CA HIS A 21 -18.19 -3.12 -20.48
C HIS A 21 -18.24 -1.99 -21.53
N ARG A 22 -18.43 -0.73 -21.08
CA ARG A 22 -18.45 0.44 -21.99
C ARG A 22 -17.05 0.94 -22.38
N MET A 23 -16.05 0.65 -21.58
CA MET A 23 -14.65 1.11 -21.76
C MET A 23 -13.68 -0.08 -21.57
N PRO A 24 -13.69 -1.09 -22.45
CA PRO A 24 -12.93 -2.32 -22.27
C PRO A 24 -11.40 -2.10 -22.23
N ASP A 25 -10.93 -1.08 -22.92
CA ASP A 25 -9.49 -0.76 -23.02
C ASP A 25 -8.98 0.11 -21.84
N LYS A 26 -9.86 0.45 -20.88
CA LYS A 26 -9.49 1.29 -19.75
C LYS A 26 -9.57 0.55 -18.42
N THR A 27 -8.53 0.70 -17.59
CA THR A 27 -8.58 0.26 -16.21
C THR A 27 -9.29 1.33 -15.38
N ILE A 28 -10.33 0.93 -14.64
CA ILE A 28 -11.12 1.82 -13.80
C ILE A 28 -10.83 1.49 -12.35
N TYR A 29 -10.57 2.53 -11.58
CA TYR A 29 -10.35 2.45 -10.16
C TYR A 29 -11.45 3.20 -9.40
N CYS A 30 -11.80 2.72 -8.23
CA CYS A 30 -12.79 3.33 -7.36
C CYS A 30 -12.29 3.32 -5.91
N GLY A 31 -12.46 4.43 -5.21
CA GLY A 31 -12.21 4.57 -3.78
C GLY A 31 -13.49 4.91 -3.03
N GLU A 32 -13.72 4.27 -1.90
CA GLU A 32 -14.83 4.58 -0.99
C GLU A 32 -14.30 5.26 0.28
N GLY A 33 -14.89 6.40 0.65
CA GLY A 33 -14.62 7.07 1.91
C GLY A 33 -15.42 6.47 3.06
N SER A 34 -15.13 6.92 4.29
CA SER A 34 -15.89 6.52 5.46
C SER A 34 -17.27 7.18 5.50
N ALA A 35 -18.26 6.48 6.05
CA ALA A 35 -19.55 7.06 6.34
C ALA A 35 -19.42 8.22 7.35
N VAL A 36 -20.15 9.31 7.12
CA VAL A 36 -20.25 10.45 8.03
C VAL A 36 -21.71 10.69 8.40
N LEU A 37 -21.96 11.04 9.65
CA LEU A 37 -23.32 11.25 10.16
C LEU A 37 -23.85 12.65 9.86
N ASP A 38 -22.94 13.62 9.76
CA ASP A 38 -23.28 15.02 9.52
C ASP A 38 -22.89 15.42 8.09
N VAL A 39 -23.85 16.04 7.39
CA VAL A 39 -23.64 16.58 6.03
C VAL A 39 -22.51 17.61 6.00
N ALA A 40 -22.28 18.35 7.07
CA ALA A 40 -21.15 19.27 7.20
C ALA A 40 -19.79 18.56 7.05
N ASN A 41 -19.71 17.27 7.35
CA ASN A 41 -18.51 16.44 7.30
C ASN A 41 -18.35 15.64 5.98
N VAL A 42 -19.20 15.89 4.97
CA VAL A 42 -19.12 15.18 3.68
C VAL A 42 -17.74 15.36 3.03
N HIS A 43 -17.09 16.50 3.19
CA HIS A 43 -15.73 16.74 2.69
C HIS A 43 -14.73 15.72 3.26
N ILE A 44 -14.85 15.32 4.54
CA ILE A 44 -13.98 14.31 5.16
C ILE A 44 -14.16 12.94 4.46
N SER A 45 -15.42 12.58 4.15
CA SER A 45 -15.68 11.34 3.41
C SER A 45 -15.08 11.39 1.99
N PHE A 46 -15.17 12.54 1.33
CA PHE A 46 -14.59 12.75 0.00
C PHE A 46 -13.07 12.63 0.03
N ASP A 47 -12.38 13.31 0.96
CA ASP A 47 -10.91 13.25 1.08
C ASP A 47 -10.43 11.83 1.35
N ARG A 48 -11.17 11.08 2.19
CA ARG A 48 -10.91 9.66 2.45
C ARG A 48 -11.13 8.77 1.22
N ALA A 49 -12.17 9.06 0.43
CA ALA A 49 -12.43 8.35 -0.82
C ALA A 49 -11.31 8.60 -1.83
N GLU A 50 -10.83 9.84 -1.94
CA GLU A 50 -9.70 10.19 -2.79
C GLU A 50 -8.41 9.48 -2.38
N TYR A 51 -8.13 9.40 -1.07
CA TYR A 51 -7.00 8.65 -0.55
C TYR A 51 -7.11 7.15 -0.88
N ALA A 52 -8.28 6.56 -0.68
CA ALA A 52 -8.56 5.17 -1.02
C ALA A 52 -8.40 4.91 -2.53
N LEU A 53 -8.84 5.86 -3.38
CA LEU A 53 -8.67 5.78 -4.83
C LEU A 53 -7.19 5.78 -5.23
N ARG A 54 -6.37 6.67 -4.67
CA ARG A 54 -4.91 6.70 -4.92
C ARG A 54 -4.26 5.38 -4.50
N SER A 55 -4.61 4.87 -3.33
CA SER A 55 -4.12 3.56 -2.85
C SER A 55 -4.57 2.40 -3.76
N ALA A 56 -5.79 2.45 -4.29
CA ALA A 56 -6.31 1.46 -5.24
C ALA A 56 -5.48 1.45 -6.54
N MET A 57 -5.15 2.63 -7.06
CA MET A 57 -4.32 2.78 -8.28
C MET A 57 -2.91 2.21 -8.07
N GLN A 58 -2.26 2.54 -6.95
CA GLN A 58 -0.92 2.04 -6.62
C GLN A 58 -0.90 0.52 -6.46
N ARG A 59 -1.93 -0.05 -5.82
CA ARG A 59 -2.05 -1.50 -5.60
C ARG A 59 -2.59 -2.26 -6.81
N LYS A 60 -2.97 -1.55 -7.89
CA LYS A 60 -3.66 -2.11 -9.06
C LYS A 60 -4.94 -2.89 -8.70
N GLN A 61 -5.64 -2.44 -7.65
CA GLN A 61 -6.91 -2.98 -7.19
C GLN A 61 -8.04 -2.08 -7.68
N THR A 62 -9.05 -2.63 -8.34
CA THR A 62 -10.13 -1.84 -8.96
C THR A 62 -11.02 -1.11 -7.95
N PHE A 63 -11.04 -1.57 -6.69
CA PHE A 63 -11.84 -0.97 -5.63
C PHE A 63 -11.14 -1.08 -4.28
N LEU A 64 -11.10 -0.01 -3.52
CA LEU A 64 -10.67 0.02 -2.11
C LEU A 64 -11.58 0.90 -1.27
N GLN A 65 -11.84 0.45 -0.04
CA GLN A 65 -12.54 1.19 1.00
C GLN A 65 -11.52 1.78 1.97
N PHE A 66 -11.65 3.06 2.30
CA PHE A 66 -10.75 3.72 3.27
C PHE A 66 -10.69 2.97 4.60
N ASP A 67 -11.84 2.54 5.11
CA ASP A 67 -11.93 1.85 6.40
C ASP A 67 -11.25 0.48 6.39
N LYS A 68 -10.99 -0.12 5.22
CA LYS A 68 -10.27 -1.38 5.03
C LYS A 68 -8.78 -1.23 4.74
N LEU A 69 -8.24 0.01 4.68
CA LEU A 69 -6.82 0.25 4.41
C LEU A 69 -5.88 -0.16 5.56
N GLY A 70 -6.42 -0.50 6.74
CA GLY A 70 -5.62 -0.93 7.87
C GLY A 70 -4.69 0.18 8.39
N VAL A 71 -3.42 -0.16 8.59
CA VAL A 71 -2.40 0.76 9.16
C VAL A 71 -2.12 1.97 8.26
N GLU A 72 -2.36 1.90 6.96
CA GLU A 72 -2.18 3.05 6.05
C GLU A 72 -3.05 4.26 6.41
N ARG A 73 -4.19 4.06 7.11
CA ARG A 73 -5.02 5.17 7.61
C ARG A 73 -4.26 6.08 8.58
N ILE A 74 -3.24 5.56 9.26
CA ILE A 74 -2.36 6.37 10.12
C ILE A 74 -1.61 7.40 9.27
N LEU A 75 -1.12 6.98 8.09
CA LEU A 75 -0.40 7.87 7.18
C LEU A 75 -1.29 8.97 6.59
N TYR A 76 -2.61 8.70 6.45
CA TYR A 76 -3.57 9.71 6.06
C TYR A 76 -3.74 10.81 7.12
N SER A 77 -3.64 10.47 8.40
CA SER A 77 -3.83 11.43 9.51
C SER A 77 -2.58 12.28 9.80
N VAL A 78 -1.44 11.98 9.20
CA VAL A 78 -0.21 12.77 9.39
C VAL A 78 -0.28 14.06 8.58
N THR A 79 -0.22 15.19 9.25
CA THR A 79 -0.30 16.54 8.65
C THR A 79 1.05 17.04 8.15
N ASP A 80 2.15 16.62 8.79
CA ASP A 80 3.51 16.97 8.36
C ASP A 80 4.03 15.93 7.34
N GLU A 81 3.63 16.11 6.08
CA GLU A 81 4.05 15.22 5.00
C GLU A 81 5.57 15.26 4.77
N LEU A 82 6.21 16.42 4.95
CA LEU A 82 7.65 16.55 4.75
C LEU A 82 8.43 15.73 5.78
N LEU A 83 8.08 15.87 7.06
CA LEU A 83 8.70 15.07 8.13
C LEU A 83 8.47 13.57 7.90
N MET A 84 7.25 13.19 7.54
CA MET A 84 6.92 11.80 7.26
C MET A 84 7.78 11.24 6.10
N GLN A 85 7.92 11.98 5.02
CA GLN A 85 8.75 11.58 3.88
C GLN A 85 10.23 11.46 4.26
N GLN A 86 10.75 12.41 5.03
CA GLN A 86 12.12 12.36 5.52
C GLN A 86 12.36 11.11 6.39
N MET A 87 11.46 10.80 7.32
CA MET A 87 11.56 9.60 8.17
C MET A 87 11.56 8.32 7.33
N GLY A 88 10.64 8.18 6.37
CA GLY A 88 10.57 7.01 5.50
C GLY A 88 11.86 6.84 4.68
N SER A 89 12.32 7.91 4.04
CA SER A 89 13.53 7.90 3.22
C SER A 89 14.78 7.62 4.05
N GLN A 90 14.96 8.27 5.20
CA GLN A 90 16.12 8.02 6.08
C GLN A 90 16.17 6.57 6.56
N THR A 91 15.03 6.00 6.93
CA THR A 91 14.95 4.60 7.38
C THR A 91 15.35 3.61 6.29
N LEU A 92 15.02 3.89 5.03
CA LEU A 92 15.31 3.00 3.90
C LEU A 92 16.49 3.46 3.04
N GLN A 93 17.21 4.52 3.42
CA GLN A 93 18.29 5.11 2.62
C GLN A 93 19.30 4.07 2.09
N PRO A 94 19.80 3.11 2.90
CA PRO A 94 20.74 2.12 2.40
C PRO A 94 20.17 1.25 1.27
N LEU A 95 18.86 0.97 1.30
CA LEU A 95 18.21 0.20 0.23
C LEU A 95 17.95 1.07 -1.00
N LEU A 96 17.53 2.32 -0.81
CA LEU A 96 17.29 3.27 -1.90
C LEU A 96 18.57 3.53 -2.70
N ASP A 97 19.69 3.75 -2.00
CA ASP A 97 20.99 3.96 -2.64
C ASP A 97 21.45 2.71 -3.42
N TYR A 98 21.23 1.53 -2.84
CA TYR A 98 21.56 0.28 -3.51
C TYR A 98 20.69 0.06 -4.76
N ASP A 99 19.37 0.26 -4.65
CA ASP A 99 18.44 0.10 -5.77
C ASP A 99 18.73 1.08 -6.91
N ALA A 100 19.10 2.33 -6.59
CA ALA A 100 19.49 3.33 -7.60
C ALA A 100 20.72 2.91 -8.41
N GLY A 101 21.69 2.20 -7.80
CA GLY A 101 22.90 1.74 -8.48
C GLY A 101 22.79 0.38 -9.15
N HIS A 102 21.87 -0.49 -8.74
CA HIS A 102 21.85 -1.91 -9.14
C HIS A 102 20.54 -2.39 -9.72
N HIS A 103 19.46 -1.59 -9.70
CA HIS A 103 18.11 -1.98 -10.12
C HIS A 103 17.63 -3.28 -9.46
N ALA A 104 17.89 -3.40 -8.15
CA ALA A 104 17.72 -4.65 -7.42
C ALA A 104 16.33 -4.85 -6.81
N ASP A 105 15.48 -3.79 -6.78
CA ASP A 105 14.14 -3.78 -6.20
C ASP A 105 14.10 -4.26 -4.73
N LEU A 106 15.09 -3.86 -3.92
CA LEU A 106 15.19 -4.28 -2.52
C LEU A 106 14.08 -3.69 -1.67
N VAL A 107 13.73 -2.42 -1.88
CA VAL A 107 12.61 -1.76 -1.16
C VAL A 107 11.30 -2.48 -1.43
N GLU A 108 11.01 -2.81 -2.70
CA GLU A 108 9.81 -3.55 -3.06
C GLU A 108 9.82 -4.97 -2.49
N THR A 109 10.98 -5.64 -2.52
CA THR A 109 11.15 -6.98 -1.93
C THR A 109 10.90 -6.96 -0.42
N LEU A 110 11.45 -5.97 0.30
CA LEU A 110 11.23 -5.81 1.74
C LEU A 110 9.74 -5.57 2.04
N PHE A 111 9.09 -4.67 1.31
CA PHE A 111 7.66 -4.41 1.47
C PHE A 111 6.83 -5.68 1.30
N CYS A 112 7.03 -6.42 0.20
CA CYS A 112 6.33 -7.68 -0.05
C CYS A 112 6.61 -8.72 1.04
N TYR A 113 7.86 -8.80 1.53
CA TYR A 113 8.24 -9.72 2.62
C TYR A 113 7.51 -9.41 3.92
N LEU A 114 7.49 -8.14 4.33
CA LEU A 114 6.81 -7.71 5.55
C LEU A 114 5.29 -7.88 5.45
N LYS A 115 4.70 -7.52 4.32
CA LYS A 115 3.26 -7.69 4.00
C LYS A 115 2.83 -9.16 4.06
N ASN A 116 3.68 -10.07 3.59
CA ASN A 116 3.42 -11.52 3.55
C ASN A 116 3.93 -12.27 4.80
N ASN A 117 4.09 -11.57 5.94
CA ASN A 117 4.53 -12.15 7.21
C ASN A 117 5.83 -12.96 7.11
N GLY A 118 6.77 -12.56 6.25
CA GLY A 118 8.06 -13.23 6.08
C GLY A 118 8.03 -14.46 5.18
N SER A 119 6.94 -14.74 4.49
CA SER A 119 6.81 -15.91 3.61
C SER A 119 7.55 -15.70 2.28
N VAL A 120 8.77 -16.23 2.17
CA VAL A 120 9.57 -16.20 0.92
C VAL A 120 8.80 -16.75 -0.28
N LYS A 121 7.97 -17.80 -0.06
CA LYS A 121 7.15 -18.38 -1.13
C LYS A 121 6.11 -17.37 -1.63
N ALA A 122 5.36 -16.76 -0.71
CA ALA A 122 4.32 -15.79 -1.09
C ALA A 122 4.92 -14.57 -1.81
N VAL A 123 6.10 -14.10 -1.36
CA VAL A 123 6.83 -13.00 -2.03
C VAL A 123 7.25 -13.40 -3.45
N ALA A 124 7.80 -14.61 -3.63
CA ALA A 124 8.21 -15.11 -4.93
C ALA A 124 7.02 -15.21 -5.90
N ASP A 125 5.89 -15.71 -5.42
CA ASP A 125 4.65 -15.81 -6.20
C ASP A 125 4.09 -14.41 -6.55
N GLU A 126 4.09 -13.45 -5.60
CA GLU A 126 3.59 -12.08 -5.80
C GLU A 126 4.47 -11.27 -6.77
N MET A 127 5.80 -11.41 -6.66
CA MET A 127 6.75 -10.67 -7.50
C MET A 127 7.06 -11.36 -8.82
N PHE A 128 6.56 -12.58 -9.06
CA PHE A 128 6.84 -13.42 -10.24
C PHE A 128 8.33 -13.68 -10.44
N ILE A 129 9.09 -13.91 -9.37
CA ILE A 129 10.52 -14.24 -9.39
C ILE A 129 10.82 -15.48 -8.58
N HIS A 130 11.98 -16.13 -8.88
CA HIS A 130 12.36 -17.36 -8.21
C HIS A 130 12.67 -17.14 -6.73
N LYS A 131 12.23 -18.06 -5.85
CA LYS A 131 12.43 -17.94 -4.39
C LYS A 131 13.91 -17.78 -3.96
N ASN A 132 14.86 -18.34 -4.70
CA ASN A 132 16.28 -18.16 -4.40
C ASN A 132 16.71 -16.69 -4.58
N THR A 133 16.12 -15.98 -5.55
CA THR A 133 16.35 -14.55 -5.73
C THR A 133 15.78 -13.75 -4.55
N ILE A 134 14.61 -14.13 -4.03
CA ILE A 134 14.07 -13.52 -2.81
C ILE A 134 14.99 -13.76 -1.61
N VAL A 135 15.46 -15.00 -1.41
CA VAL A 135 16.39 -15.33 -0.33
C VAL A 135 17.68 -14.48 -0.43
N TYR A 136 18.25 -14.36 -1.62
CA TYR A 136 19.42 -13.52 -1.86
C TYR A 136 19.14 -12.04 -1.55
N ARG A 137 18.03 -11.50 -2.08
CA ARG A 137 17.63 -10.10 -1.83
C ARG A 137 17.39 -9.85 -0.33
N MET A 138 16.74 -10.76 0.37
CA MET A 138 16.50 -10.65 1.82
C MET A 138 17.80 -10.70 2.63
N SER A 139 18.77 -11.54 2.22
CA SER A 139 20.10 -11.55 2.83
C SER A 139 20.79 -10.18 2.67
N LYS A 140 20.70 -9.60 1.46
CA LYS A 140 21.28 -8.28 1.17
C LYS A 140 20.58 -7.15 1.93
N ILE A 141 19.25 -7.21 2.06
CA ILE A 141 18.46 -6.26 2.86
C ILE A 141 18.90 -6.28 4.33
N LYS A 142 19.01 -7.48 4.93
CA LYS A 142 19.47 -7.63 6.33
C LYS A 142 20.89 -7.09 6.52
N GLU A 143 21.78 -7.34 5.56
CA GLU A 143 23.15 -6.82 5.57
C GLU A 143 23.18 -5.28 5.55
N LEU A 144 22.41 -4.66 4.63
CA LEU A 144 22.42 -3.21 4.45
C LEU A 144 21.74 -2.46 5.61
N LEU A 145 20.63 -2.99 6.11
CA LEU A 145 19.89 -2.36 7.21
C LEU A 145 20.46 -2.69 8.59
N GLN A 146 21.27 -3.75 8.71
CA GLN A 146 21.74 -4.30 9.98
C GLN A 146 20.59 -4.54 10.97
N ALA A 147 19.42 -4.96 10.45
CA ALA A 147 18.16 -5.05 11.17
C ALA A 147 17.77 -6.50 11.47
N ASP A 148 17.15 -6.70 12.64
CA ASP A 148 16.50 -7.96 12.98
C ASP A 148 15.00 -7.88 12.67
N LEU A 149 14.63 -8.32 11.47
CA LEU A 149 13.24 -8.32 11.01
C LEU A 149 12.34 -9.36 11.74
N GLU A 150 12.85 -10.09 12.70
CA GLU A 150 12.03 -10.93 13.60
C GLU A 150 11.49 -10.11 14.78
N LEU A 151 12.11 -8.97 15.13
CA LEU A 151 11.61 -8.06 16.15
C LEU A 151 10.40 -7.28 15.65
N GLY A 152 9.29 -7.34 16.38
CA GLY A 152 8.01 -6.74 15.98
C GLY A 152 8.09 -5.23 15.77
N GLU A 153 8.87 -4.51 16.60
CA GLU A 153 9.06 -3.06 16.49
C GLU A 153 9.82 -2.69 15.21
N GLU A 154 10.93 -3.38 14.91
CA GLU A 154 11.69 -3.14 13.69
C GLU A 154 10.85 -3.48 12.44
N ARG A 155 10.15 -4.61 12.46
CA ARG A 155 9.22 -4.97 11.36
C ARG A 155 8.21 -3.87 11.09
N MET A 156 7.60 -3.31 12.14
CA MET A 156 6.61 -2.25 12.02
C MET A 156 7.25 -0.96 11.48
N ALA A 157 8.41 -0.57 11.99
CA ALA A 157 9.13 0.61 11.54
C ALA A 157 9.48 0.53 10.04
N TYR A 158 10.05 -0.59 9.59
CA TYR A 158 10.37 -0.81 8.18
C TYR A 158 9.13 -0.93 7.30
N TYR A 159 8.06 -1.55 7.78
CA TYR A 159 6.80 -1.62 7.03
C TYR A 159 6.19 -0.23 6.81
N LEU A 160 6.15 0.61 7.84
CA LEU A 160 5.70 2.00 7.74
C LEU A 160 6.59 2.81 6.79
N ALA A 161 7.92 2.67 6.91
CA ALA A 161 8.85 3.35 6.00
C ALA A 161 8.62 2.95 4.53
N CYS A 162 8.40 1.66 4.25
CA CYS A 162 8.06 1.20 2.91
C CYS A 162 6.75 1.81 2.40
N LEU A 163 5.70 1.88 3.23
CA LEU A 163 4.42 2.49 2.87
C LEU A 163 4.59 3.98 2.54
N ILE A 164 5.39 4.71 3.33
CA ILE A 164 5.66 6.14 3.13
C ILE A 164 6.38 6.36 1.79
N VAL A 165 7.46 5.65 1.55
CA VAL A 165 8.26 5.79 0.31
C VAL A 165 7.43 5.45 -0.92
N ARG A 166 6.64 4.37 -0.86
CA ARG A 166 5.76 3.95 -1.97
C ARG A 166 4.62 4.92 -2.26
N LYS A 167 4.17 5.70 -1.29
CA LYS A 167 3.13 6.73 -1.50
C LYS A 167 3.59 7.81 -2.49
N ASN A 168 4.90 8.01 -2.64
CA ASN A 168 5.50 9.11 -3.41
C ASN A 168 6.00 8.68 -4.81
N HIS A 169 5.89 7.39 -5.13
CA HIS A 169 6.19 6.81 -6.44
C HIS A 169 4.91 6.33 -7.13
#